data_1535e6fd261b8968498f4cd9e29f8f8b
#
_entry.id   1535e6fd261b8968498f4cd9e29f8f8b
#
_cell.length_a   1.000
_cell.length_b   1.000
_cell.length_c   1.000
_cell.angle_alpha   90.00
_cell.angle_beta   90.00
_cell.angle_gamma   90.00
#
_symmetry.space_group_name_H-M   'P 1'
#
loop_
_entity.id
_entity.type
_entity.pdbx_description
1 polymer ?
#
loop_
_entity_poly.entity_id
_entity_poly.type
_entity_poly.pdbx_seq_one_letter_code
_entity_poly.pdbx_strand_id
1 'polypeptide(L)'
;MIRLEELPFELGGKTYMLRCNMNVLADVQEEFGGDFGQALDPDNAFKSLSVFLAAMLNDYADEMGWEERFTARSLGRRLKKHQVPEADIMGLVVASMAAPNAESESDIESGEQAPDQSGN
;
A
#
# COMPACT_ATOMS: atom_id res chain seq x y z
N MET A 1 6.34 16.87 11.65
CA MET A 1 5.48 15.74 11.78
C MET A 1 6.07 14.48 11.19
N ILE A 2 5.96 13.38 11.87
CA ILE A 2 6.52 12.12 11.40
C ILE A 2 5.43 11.36 10.66
N ARG A 3 5.76 10.91 9.46
CA ARG A 3 4.86 10.06 8.71
C ARG A 3 5.31 8.63 8.79
N LEU A 4 4.35 7.74 8.91
CA LEU A 4 4.64 6.32 8.87
C LEU A 4 4.86 5.93 7.42
N GLU A 5 6.10 5.50 7.09
CA GLU A 5 6.42 5.04 5.76
C GLU A 5 6.77 3.56 5.71
N GLU A 6 7.01 2.97 6.86
CA GLU A 6 7.30 1.54 6.98
C GLU A 6 6.62 1.01 8.21
N LEU A 7 6.24 -0.26 8.15
CA LEU A 7 5.59 -0.92 9.27
C LEU A 7 6.21 -2.29 9.45
N PRO A 8 6.83 -2.57 10.61
CA PRO A 8 7.38 -3.91 10.83
C PRO A 8 6.25 -4.93 11.01
N PHE A 9 6.41 -6.08 10.39
CA PHE A 9 5.42 -7.14 10.45
C PHE A 9 6.13 -8.48 10.52
N GLU A 10 5.86 -9.27 11.55
CA GLU A 10 6.54 -10.54 11.71
C GLU A 10 5.71 -11.68 11.14
N LEU A 11 6.34 -12.54 10.37
CA LEU A 11 5.66 -13.67 9.77
C LEU A 11 6.68 -14.78 9.53
N GLY A 12 6.39 -15.97 10.05
CA GLY A 12 7.24 -17.13 9.83
C GLY A 12 8.65 -16.95 10.36
N GLY A 13 8.80 -16.23 11.46
CA GLY A 13 10.11 -16.03 12.08
C GLY A 13 10.95 -14.94 11.44
N LYS A 14 10.39 -14.22 10.48
CA LYS A 14 11.09 -13.12 9.84
C LYS A 14 10.35 -11.82 10.06
N THR A 15 11.07 -10.72 10.08
CA THR A 15 10.47 -9.39 10.16
C THR A 15 10.50 -8.76 8.78
N TYR A 16 9.33 -8.40 8.29
CA TYR A 16 9.18 -7.70 7.02
C TYR A 16 8.90 -6.24 7.30
N MET A 17 9.52 -5.36 6.54
CA MET A 17 9.20 -3.93 6.64
C MET A 17 8.22 -3.62 5.53
N LEU A 18 6.96 -3.48 5.91
CA LEU A 18 5.89 -3.22 4.94
C LEU A 18 5.98 -1.79 4.45
N ARG A 19 5.94 -1.62 3.14
CA ARG A 19 5.96 -0.31 2.50
C ARG A 19 5.01 -0.33 1.34
N CYS A 20 4.43 0.82 1.03
CA CYS A 20 3.56 0.93 -0.13
C CYS A 20 4.25 1.83 -1.15
N ASN A 21 4.77 1.23 -2.22
CA ASN A 21 5.45 1.96 -3.28
C ASN A 21 4.78 1.63 -4.61
N MET A 22 5.33 2.11 -5.71
CA MET A 22 4.71 1.90 -7.02
C MET A 22 4.61 0.44 -7.39
N ASN A 23 5.58 -0.38 -6.99
CA ASN A 23 5.52 -1.81 -7.26
C ASN A 23 4.32 -2.44 -6.55
N VAL A 24 4.10 -2.05 -5.31
CA VAL A 24 2.97 -2.56 -4.54
C VAL A 24 1.66 -2.13 -5.19
N LEU A 25 1.55 -0.86 -5.57
CA LEU A 25 0.33 -0.35 -6.19
C LEU A 25 0.05 -1.07 -7.51
N ALA A 26 1.10 -1.32 -8.31
CA ALA A 26 0.94 -2.02 -9.58
C ALA A 26 0.50 -3.46 -9.38
N ASP A 27 1.08 -4.14 -8.39
CA ASP A 27 0.70 -5.52 -8.10
C ASP A 27 -0.75 -5.60 -7.64
N VAL A 28 -1.17 -4.66 -6.80
CA VAL A 28 -2.56 -4.62 -6.33
C VAL A 28 -3.50 -4.36 -7.50
N GLN A 29 -3.15 -3.42 -8.37
CA GLN A 29 -3.97 -3.12 -9.53
C GLN A 29 -4.16 -4.36 -10.39
N GLU A 30 -3.10 -5.12 -10.60
CA GLU A 30 -3.17 -6.32 -11.42
C GLU A 30 -4.11 -7.36 -10.80
N GLU A 31 -4.07 -7.50 -9.49
CA GLU A 31 -4.94 -8.47 -8.81
C GLU A 31 -6.41 -8.10 -8.92
N PHE A 32 -6.71 -6.84 -9.20
CA PHE A 32 -8.09 -6.38 -9.39
C PHE A 32 -8.41 -6.15 -10.87
N GLY A 33 -7.72 -6.88 -11.74
CA GLY A 33 -8.04 -6.85 -13.17
C GLY A 33 -7.72 -5.53 -13.85
N GLY A 34 -6.81 -4.77 -13.30
CA GLY A 34 -6.42 -3.49 -13.87
C GLY A 34 -7.18 -2.30 -13.30
N ASP A 35 -8.20 -2.57 -12.48
CA ASP A 35 -9.04 -1.50 -11.91
C ASP A 35 -8.68 -1.28 -10.45
N PHE A 36 -7.78 -0.33 -10.21
CA PHE A 36 -7.34 -0.07 -8.85
C PHE A 36 -8.48 0.44 -7.96
N GLY A 37 -9.50 1.06 -8.55
CA GLY A 37 -10.63 1.52 -7.76
C GLY A 37 -11.33 0.39 -7.02
N GLN A 38 -11.30 -0.82 -7.57
CA GLN A 38 -11.88 -1.96 -6.89
C GLN A 38 -11.15 -2.28 -5.59
N ALA A 39 -9.86 -2.00 -5.54
CA ALA A 39 -9.07 -2.24 -4.33
C ALA A 39 -9.46 -1.29 -3.21
N LEU A 40 -10.04 -0.15 -3.54
CA LEU A 40 -10.44 0.85 -2.55
C LEU A 40 -11.93 0.76 -2.21
N ASP A 41 -12.65 -0.15 -2.85
CA ASP A 41 -14.08 -0.33 -2.63
C ASP A 41 -14.29 -1.02 -1.27
N PRO A 42 -15.08 -0.42 -0.36
CA PRO A 42 -15.33 -1.04 0.94
C PRO A 42 -15.94 -2.44 0.84
N ASP A 43 -16.64 -2.74 -0.25
CA ASP A 43 -17.23 -4.07 -0.43
C ASP A 43 -16.16 -5.14 -0.62
N ASN A 44 -14.94 -4.75 -0.99
CA ASN A 44 -13.83 -5.65 -1.19
C ASN A 44 -12.80 -5.59 -0.06
N ALA A 45 -13.19 -5.07 1.11
CA ALA A 45 -12.23 -4.71 2.17
C ALA A 45 -11.31 -5.87 2.56
N PHE A 46 -11.87 -7.05 2.77
CA PHE A 46 -11.03 -8.18 3.21
C PHE A 46 -10.10 -8.65 2.10
N LYS A 47 -10.59 -8.70 0.88
CA LYS A 47 -9.74 -9.07 -0.23
C LYS A 47 -8.64 -8.04 -0.43
N SER A 48 -9.00 -6.77 -0.39
CA SER A 48 -8.04 -5.69 -0.59
C SER A 48 -6.95 -5.73 0.46
N LEU A 49 -7.33 -5.92 1.73
CA LEU A 49 -6.35 -5.96 2.81
C LEU A 49 -5.35 -7.09 2.58
N SER A 50 -5.83 -8.27 2.19
CA SER A 50 -4.96 -9.40 1.93
C SER A 50 -4.06 -9.17 0.72
N VAL A 51 -4.61 -8.55 -0.33
CA VAL A 51 -3.84 -8.28 -1.53
C VAL A 51 -2.75 -7.25 -1.26
N PHE A 52 -3.08 -6.17 -0.54
CA PHE A 52 -2.07 -5.18 -0.16
C PHE A 52 -0.97 -5.79 0.69
N LEU A 53 -1.36 -6.60 1.67
CA LEU A 53 -0.36 -7.21 2.55
C LEU A 53 0.55 -8.14 1.76
N ALA A 54 -0.02 -8.98 0.88
CA ALA A 54 0.79 -9.88 0.07
C ALA A 54 1.76 -9.10 -0.81
N ALA A 55 1.29 -8.03 -1.44
CA ALA A 55 2.14 -7.22 -2.31
C ALA A 55 3.28 -6.58 -1.52
N MET A 56 2.99 -6.07 -0.33
CA MET A 56 4.03 -5.46 0.50
C MET A 56 5.05 -6.47 0.99
N LEU A 57 4.59 -7.66 1.37
CA LEU A 57 5.51 -8.73 1.78
C LEU A 57 6.40 -9.16 0.63
N ASN A 58 5.80 -9.34 -0.55
CA ASN A 58 6.56 -9.78 -1.72
C ASN A 58 7.59 -8.73 -2.14
N ASP A 59 7.23 -7.46 -2.08
CA ASP A 59 8.15 -6.40 -2.45
C ASP A 59 9.36 -6.38 -1.52
N TYR A 60 9.12 -6.53 -0.23
CA TYR A 60 10.22 -6.55 0.72
C TYR A 60 11.08 -7.81 0.53
N ALA A 61 10.44 -8.95 0.28
CA ALA A 61 11.18 -10.18 0.03
C ALA A 61 12.06 -10.06 -1.20
N ASP A 62 11.56 -9.40 -2.25
CA ASP A 62 12.37 -9.13 -3.43
C ASP A 62 13.59 -8.30 -3.08
N GLU A 63 13.39 -7.26 -2.31
CA GLU A 63 14.49 -6.37 -1.95
C GLU A 63 15.55 -7.11 -1.16
N MET A 64 15.13 -8.01 -0.28
CA MET A 64 16.04 -8.76 0.58
C MET A 64 16.62 -10.00 -0.09
N GLY A 65 16.15 -10.34 -1.29
CA GLY A 65 16.60 -11.54 -1.98
C GLY A 65 16.02 -12.83 -1.41
N TRP A 66 14.90 -12.74 -0.70
CA TRP A 66 14.23 -13.90 -0.16
C TRP A 66 13.33 -14.51 -1.23
N GLU A 67 13.26 -15.84 -1.27
CA GLU A 67 12.50 -16.53 -2.31
C GLU A 67 11.04 -16.72 -2.00
N GLU A 68 10.67 -16.64 -0.74
CA GLU A 68 9.29 -16.89 -0.34
C GLU A 68 8.35 -15.84 -0.97
N ARG A 69 7.19 -16.32 -1.45
CA ARG A 69 6.19 -15.46 -2.06
C ARG A 69 4.84 -15.70 -1.41
N PHE A 70 4.01 -14.66 -1.42
CA PHE A 70 2.72 -14.70 -0.77
C PHE A 70 1.61 -14.32 -1.75
N THR A 71 0.44 -14.93 -1.56
CA THR A 71 -0.77 -14.52 -2.26
C THR A 71 -1.80 -14.17 -1.21
N ALA A 72 -2.86 -13.48 -1.65
CA ALA A 72 -3.95 -13.16 -0.73
C ALA A 72 -4.50 -14.44 -0.10
N ARG A 73 -4.65 -15.49 -0.91
CA ARG A 73 -5.20 -16.72 -0.40
C ARG A 73 -4.26 -17.44 0.57
N SER A 74 -2.96 -17.43 0.28
CA SER A 74 -2.01 -18.08 1.19
C SER A 74 -1.98 -17.35 2.54
N LEU A 75 -2.08 -16.03 2.53
CA LEU A 75 -2.13 -15.27 3.77
C LEU A 75 -3.44 -15.53 4.51
N GLY A 76 -4.53 -15.68 3.78
CA GLY A 76 -5.83 -15.97 4.38
C GLY A 76 -5.84 -17.29 5.13
N ARG A 77 -4.99 -18.21 4.75
CA ARG A 77 -4.87 -19.48 5.48
C ARG A 77 -4.01 -19.36 6.72
N ARG A 78 -3.09 -18.41 6.73
CA ARG A 78 -2.11 -18.28 7.82
C ARG A 78 -2.50 -17.28 8.89
N LEU A 79 -3.32 -16.29 8.54
CA LEU A 79 -3.59 -15.16 9.43
C LEU A 79 -5.07 -15.06 9.75
N LYS A 80 -5.35 -14.62 10.96
CA LYS A 80 -6.70 -14.23 11.33
C LYS A 80 -6.79 -12.72 11.30
N LYS A 81 -8.01 -12.21 11.22
CA LYS A 81 -8.21 -10.78 11.03
C LYS A 81 -7.48 -9.94 12.08
N HIS A 82 -7.51 -10.37 13.34
CA HIS A 82 -6.89 -9.58 14.40
C HIS A 82 -5.37 -9.54 14.31
N GLN A 83 -4.76 -10.41 13.52
CA GLN A 83 -3.31 -10.42 13.34
C GLN A 83 -2.84 -9.47 12.25
N VAL A 84 -3.78 -8.88 11.50
CA VAL A 84 -3.45 -7.98 10.39
C VAL A 84 -3.65 -6.56 10.86
N PRO A 85 -2.60 -5.72 10.82
CA PRO A 85 -2.70 -4.32 11.27
C PRO A 85 -3.38 -3.46 10.21
N GLU A 86 -4.69 -3.61 10.10
CA GLU A 86 -5.47 -3.03 9.02
C GLU A 86 -5.32 -1.52 8.93
N ALA A 87 -5.48 -0.82 10.05
CA ALA A 87 -5.44 0.64 10.04
C ALA A 87 -4.07 1.15 9.60
N ASP A 88 -3.02 0.49 10.07
CA ASP A 88 -1.67 0.91 9.72
C ASP A 88 -1.36 0.63 8.26
N ILE A 89 -1.82 -0.52 7.74
CA ILE A 89 -1.63 -0.84 6.33
C ILE A 89 -2.34 0.18 5.46
N MET A 90 -3.60 0.50 5.79
CA MET A 90 -4.33 1.49 5.01
C MET A 90 -3.71 2.87 5.14
N GLY A 91 -3.12 3.17 6.30
CA GLY A 91 -2.38 4.41 6.46
C GLY A 91 -1.20 4.51 5.51
N LEU A 92 -0.47 3.41 5.33
CA LEU A 92 0.63 3.38 4.37
C LEU A 92 0.11 3.61 2.94
N VAL A 93 -1.01 2.98 2.60
CA VAL A 93 -1.58 3.12 1.26
C VAL A 93 -2.00 4.56 1.01
N VAL A 94 -2.71 5.16 1.94
CA VAL A 94 -3.18 6.53 1.78
C VAL A 94 -1.99 7.48 1.68
N ALA A 95 -0.98 7.29 2.52
CA ALA A 95 0.20 8.15 2.49
C ALA A 95 0.92 8.06 1.15
N SER A 96 0.99 6.85 0.56
CA SER A 96 1.69 6.66 -0.69
C SER A 96 0.99 7.32 -1.87
N MET A 97 -0.30 7.58 -1.73
CA MET A 97 -1.09 8.16 -2.81
C MET A 97 -1.32 9.65 -2.61
N ALA A 98 -0.93 10.20 -1.48
CA ALA A 98 -1.12 11.61 -1.21
C ALA A 98 -0.10 12.45 -1.96
N ALA A 99 -0.52 13.63 -2.39
CA ALA A 99 0.40 14.54 -3.04
C ALA A 99 1.44 15.01 -2.02
N PRO A 100 2.70 15.05 -2.41
CA PRO A 100 3.73 15.40 -1.42
C PRO A 100 3.57 16.79 -0.92
N ASN A 101 3.04 17.67 -1.66
CA ASN A 101 2.91 18.89 -1.26
C ASN A 101 1.79 19.16 -0.55
N ALA A 102 1.14 18.27 -0.29
CA ALA A 102 0.15 18.54 0.59
C ALA A 102 0.69 19.19 1.78
N GLU A 103 1.77 19.28 1.98
CA GLU A 103 2.26 19.84 2.99
C GLU A 103 3.25 20.72 2.72
N SER A 104 3.44 21.00 2.45
CA SER A 104 4.28 21.62 2.08
C SER A 104 4.51 22.37 1.28
N GLU A 105 4.20 22.34 0.98
CA GLU A 105 4.38 22.84 0.31
C GLU A 105 4.06 23.20 -0.23
N SER A 106 3.81 23.48 -0.29
CA SER A 106 3.60 23.84 -0.92
C SER A 106 3.58 24.11 -1.64
N ASP A 107 3.57 24.30 -2.17
CA ASP A 107 3.50 24.50 -2.92
C ASP A 107 3.33 24.70 -3.74
N ILE A 108 3.24 24.93 -4.17
CA ILE A 108 3.03 25.20 -4.95
C ILE A 108 2.55 25.25 -5.60
N GLU A 109 2.31 25.46 -6.08
CA GLU A 109 1.80 25.54 -6.45
C GLU A 109 1.24 25.33 -7.01
N SER A 110 1.23 25.53 -7.34
CA SER A 110 0.68 25.45 -7.49
C SER A 110 0.21 25.19 -8.10
N GLY A 111 0.21 25.29 -8.62
CA GLY A 111 -0.39 25.34 -8.67
C GLY A 111 -0.75 24.99 -9.39
N GLU A 112 -0.77 25.26 -10.07
CA GLU A 112 -1.10 25.27 -10.12
C GLU A 112 -1.56 24.92 -10.52
N GLN A 113 -1.64 25.08 -11.26
CA GLN A 113 -2.08 25.11 -11.13
C GLN A 113 -2.62 24.88 -11.42
N ALA A 114 -2.77 25.09 -12.09
CA ALA A 114 -3.28 25.28 -11.89
C ALA A 114 -3.74 25.11 -12.41
N PRO A 115 -3.78 25.24 -12.99
CA PRO A 115 -4.23 25.40 -13.01
C PRO A 115 -4.51 25.07 -13.47
N ASP A 116 -4.65 25.38 -14.16
CA ASP A 116 -4.82 25.45 -13.91
C ASP A 116 -5.13 25.02 -14.25
N GLN A 117 -5.28 25.18 -14.77
CA GLN A 117 -5.48 25.32 -14.47
C GLN A 117 -5.96 25.06 -14.53
N SER A 118 -6.14 25.32 -15.19
CA SER A 118 -6.40 25.48 -14.72
C SER A 118 -6.63 25.37 -14.82
N GLY A 119 -6.58 25.67 -15.45
CA GLY A 119 -6.72 25.98 -15.01
C GLY A 119 -6.72 25.85 -15.17
N ASN A 120 -6.71 26.25 -15.81
CA ASN A 120 -6.59 26.49 -15.49
C ASN A 120 -6.68 26.39 -15.43
#